data_5ce42db00f7627df4f8ac302c8d5b4d5
#
_entry.id   5ce42db00f7627df4f8ac302c8d5b4d5
#
_cell.length_a   1.000
_cell.length_b   1.000
_cell.length_c   1.000
_cell.angle_alpha   90.00
_cell.angle_beta   90.00
_cell.angle_gamma   90.00
#
_symmetry.space_group_name_H-M   'P 1'
#
loop_
_entity.id
_entity.type
_entity.pdbx_description
1 polymer ?
#
loop_
_entity_poly.entity_id
_entity_poly.type
_entity_poly.pdbx_seq_one_letter_code
_entity_poly.pdbx_strand_id
1 'polypeptide(L)'
;MTQKTILTTAGGVPVADNQNSRSAGPRGPLLLDDFHLVEKLAHFNREVIPERRVHAKGSAAYGTFKVTQDMSRYSSARLFDSVDKQTPVFLRFSTVGGERGSADTERDPRGFALRFYTEEGNWDVVGNNTPVFFIRDPLKFPDFIHTQKRLAQSNLKSPQAMWDFWSLSPESLHQVTILFSDRGIPDGYRFMHGFGSHTFSLINAEGQRHWVKWHYKSRQGIKNLHPSEATRLAGSDPDYAQRDLFEAIERGEFPKWRVCMQVMSEEQAASRAVNPFDVTKVWSQKEFPLIEVGEFELNRNPANYFAEVEQVALAPSNVVPGVGLSPDRMLQGRVFAYADAQRHRVGTNYQQLPVNAPLSGYSNYQRDGAMRFDGNGGARPNYEPNSYSQAPKQAPEYREPALALSGAADRYDHRTDDDYFSQAGDLFRLMNAEQKALLIGNIVGAMGSVSREVQVRQIAHFLRADPAYGAGVAAGLGVDLNRVM
;
A
#
# COMPACT_ATOMS: atom_id res chain seq x y z
N MET A 1 -6.89 10.91 43.81
CA MET A 1 -6.43 9.54 44.12
C MET A 1 -6.70 8.68 42.90
N THR A 2 -5.69 8.24 42.16
CA THR A 2 -5.86 7.29 41.06
C THR A 2 -6.33 5.97 41.65
N GLN A 3 -7.53 5.53 41.27
CA GLN A 3 -8.07 4.24 41.68
C GLN A 3 -7.11 3.15 41.20
N LYS A 4 -6.60 2.34 42.12
CA LYS A 4 -5.65 1.26 41.80
C LYS A 4 -6.36 0.22 40.92
N THR A 5 -5.93 0.06 39.68
CA THR A 5 -6.48 -0.96 38.80
C THR A 5 -6.12 -2.35 39.31
N ILE A 6 -7.12 -3.18 39.58
CA ILE A 6 -6.96 -4.55 40.06
C ILE A 6 -6.81 -5.48 38.85
N LEU A 7 -5.84 -6.40 38.88
CA LEU A 7 -5.70 -7.45 37.87
C LEU A 7 -6.87 -8.41 37.97
N THR A 8 -7.48 -8.74 36.81
CA THR A 8 -8.59 -9.69 36.72
C THR A 8 -8.37 -10.75 35.65
N THR A 9 -9.08 -11.85 35.71
CA THR A 9 -9.29 -12.78 34.59
C THR A 9 -10.09 -12.10 33.49
N ALA A 10 -10.23 -12.71 32.29
CA ALA A 10 -11.10 -12.22 31.23
C ALA A 10 -12.59 -12.16 31.66
N GLY A 11 -13.01 -13.02 32.60
CA GLY A 11 -14.35 -12.99 33.21
C GLY A 11 -14.54 -11.92 34.29
N GLY A 12 -13.51 -11.08 34.56
CA GLY A 12 -13.58 -9.99 35.54
C GLY A 12 -13.30 -10.37 36.99
N VAL A 13 -12.91 -11.62 37.27
CA VAL A 13 -12.61 -12.07 38.64
C VAL A 13 -11.23 -11.58 39.09
N PRO A 14 -11.08 -10.92 40.28
CA PRO A 14 -9.78 -10.51 40.80
C PRO A 14 -8.77 -11.64 40.90
N VAL A 15 -7.55 -11.38 40.43
CA VAL A 15 -6.43 -12.33 40.47
C VAL A 15 -5.54 -12.02 41.68
N ALA A 16 -5.45 -12.96 42.59
CA ALA A 16 -4.70 -12.81 43.83
C ALA A 16 -3.17 -12.97 43.64
N ASP A 17 -2.76 -13.89 42.77
CA ASP A 17 -1.36 -14.18 42.45
C ASP A 17 -1.19 -14.41 40.95
N ASN A 18 -0.32 -13.66 40.29
CA ASN A 18 0.03 -13.77 38.87
C ASN A 18 1.49 -14.25 38.65
N GLN A 19 2.16 -14.68 39.72
CA GLN A 19 3.55 -15.13 39.67
C GLN A 19 3.67 -16.65 39.91
N ASN A 20 2.72 -17.22 40.64
CA ASN A 20 2.76 -18.62 41.01
C ASN A 20 1.49 -19.35 40.66
N SER A 21 1.63 -20.47 39.95
CA SER A 21 0.51 -21.39 39.62
C SER A 21 0.15 -22.27 40.82
N ARG A 22 -1.09 -22.73 40.90
CA ARG A 22 -1.53 -23.69 41.91
C ARG A 22 -0.89 -25.06 41.68
N SER A 23 -0.36 -25.63 42.73
CA SER A 23 0.27 -26.96 42.70
C SER A 23 -0.09 -27.78 43.94
N ALA A 24 0.08 -29.09 43.84
CA ALA A 24 -0.07 -29.99 44.98
C ALA A 24 1.16 -29.99 45.89
N GLY A 25 1.28 -28.92 46.69
CA GLY A 25 2.46 -28.63 47.52
C GLY A 25 3.61 -27.98 46.76
N PRO A 26 4.71 -27.59 47.44
CA PRO A 26 5.79 -26.79 46.86
C PRO A 26 6.54 -27.46 45.70
N ARG A 27 6.49 -28.74 45.57
CA ARG A 27 7.17 -29.55 44.53
C ARG A 27 6.24 -30.49 43.77
N GLY A 28 4.93 -30.36 44.00
CA GLY A 28 3.91 -31.17 43.32
C GLY A 28 3.57 -30.67 41.93
N PRO A 29 2.75 -31.46 41.18
CA PRO A 29 2.28 -31.08 39.88
C PRO A 29 1.30 -29.90 39.95
N LEU A 30 1.14 -29.22 38.80
CA LEU A 30 0.14 -28.18 38.63
C LEU A 30 -1.28 -28.73 38.73
N LEU A 31 -2.20 -27.93 39.22
CA LEU A 31 -3.62 -28.30 39.31
C LEU A 31 -4.40 -27.64 38.16
N LEU A 32 -5.23 -28.41 37.46
CA LEU A 32 -6.04 -27.96 36.33
C LEU A 32 -7.17 -26.98 36.73
N ASP A 33 -7.47 -26.88 38.02
CA ASP A 33 -8.42 -25.89 38.57
C ASP A 33 -7.81 -24.49 38.74
N ASP A 34 -6.54 -24.30 38.38
CA ASP A 34 -5.94 -22.99 38.20
C ASP A 34 -6.43 -22.37 36.87
N PHE A 35 -7.66 -21.88 36.90
CA PHE A 35 -8.29 -21.31 35.70
C PHE A 35 -7.53 -20.13 35.12
N HIS A 36 -6.91 -19.28 35.97
CA HIS A 36 -6.11 -18.16 35.51
C HIS A 36 -4.90 -18.61 34.67
N LEU A 37 -4.19 -19.68 35.08
CA LEU A 37 -3.12 -20.26 34.29
C LEU A 37 -3.62 -20.75 32.93
N VAL A 38 -4.70 -21.54 32.92
CA VAL A 38 -5.27 -22.13 31.71
C VAL A 38 -5.69 -21.04 30.70
N GLU A 39 -6.41 -20.04 31.18
CA GLU A 39 -6.88 -18.90 30.36
C GLU A 39 -5.69 -18.09 29.78
N LYS A 40 -4.71 -17.78 30.63
CA LYS A 40 -3.52 -17.01 30.22
C LYS A 40 -2.72 -17.70 29.12
N LEU A 41 -2.48 -19.01 29.28
CA LEU A 41 -1.75 -19.79 28.26
C LEU A 41 -2.58 -19.96 26.98
N ALA A 42 -3.88 -20.21 27.10
CA ALA A 42 -4.78 -20.36 25.95
C ALA A 42 -4.86 -19.07 25.12
N HIS A 43 -4.96 -17.91 25.78
CA HIS A 43 -4.98 -16.61 25.10
C HIS A 43 -3.65 -16.31 24.43
N PHE A 44 -2.53 -16.50 25.13
CA PHE A 44 -1.18 -16.27 24.59
C PHE A 44 -0.93 -16.99 23.26
N ASN A 45 -1.37 -18.23 23.12
CA ASN A 45 -1.23 -18.99 21.88
C ASN A 45 -1.99 -18.37 20.70
N ARG A 46 -2.90 -17.43 20.94
CA ARG A 46 -3.80 -16.80 19.96
C ARG A 46 -3.61 -15.28 19.82
N GLU A 47 -2.55 -14.72 20.40
CA GLU A 47 -2.23 -13.29 20.33
C GLU A 47 -1.70 -12.85 18.96
N VAL A 48 -1.70 -13.73 17.97
CA VAL A 48 -1.23 -13.46 16.61
C VAL A 48 -2.36 -13.61 15.60
N ILE A 49 -2.33 -12.77 14.58
CA ILE A 49 -3.16 -12.93 13.38
C ILE A 49 -2.23 -13.17 12.18
N PRO A 50 -2.72 -13.74 11.05
CA PRO A 50 -1.91 -13.88 9.85
C PRO A 50 -1.30 -12.54 9.44
N GLU A 51 -0.01 -12.53 9.09
CA GLU A 51 0.60 -11.33 8.53
C GLU A 51 0.01 -10.99 7.15
N ARG A 52 0.14 -9.76 6.70
CA ARG A 52 -0.23 -9.37 5.34
C ARG A 52 0.60 -10.16 4.34
N ARG A 53 -0.04 -10.65 3.27
CA ARG A 53 0.65 -11.43 2.22
C ARG A 53 1.83 -10.68 1.62
N VAL A 54 1.68 -9.36 1.46
CA VAL A 54 2.70 -8.36 1.17
C VAL A 54 2.49 -7.15 2.08
N HIS A 55 3.50 -6.31 2.27
CA HIS A 55 3.46 -5.17 3.19
C HIS A 55 3.36 -5.57 4.68
N ALA A 56 3.90 -6.72 5.06
CA ALA A 56 3.83 -7.22 6.43
C ALA A 56 4.59 -6.31 7.41
N LYS A 57 5.87 -5.99 7.11
CA LYS A 57 6.67 -5.02 7.88
C LYS A 57 6.19 -3.60 7.59
N GLY A 58 5.77 -2.86 8.61
CA GLY A 58 5.32 -1.49 8.42
C GLY A 58 5.05 -0.73 9.70
N SER A 59 4.82 0.57 9.55
CA SER A 59 4.60 1.55 10.61
C SER A 59 3.49 2.49 10.20
N ALA A 60 2.86 3.20 11.14
CA ALA A 60 1.79 4.12 10.80
C ALA A 60 1.74 5.30 11.78
N ALA A 61 1.05 6.36 11.36
CA ALA A 61 0.72 7.50 12.21
C ALA A 61 -0.62 8.11 11.79
N TYR A 62 -1.24 8.81 12.73
CA TYR A 62 -2.41 9.65 12.50
C TYR A 62 -1.98 11.08 12.18
N GLY A 63 -2.89 11.79 11.54
CA GLY A 63 -2.67 13.18 11.21
C GLY A 63 -3.92 13.90 10.75
N THR A 64 -3.71 15.03 10.08
CA THR A 64 -4.78 15.86 9.56
C THR A 64 -4.46 16.30 8.14
N PHE A 65 -5.39 16.09 7.23
CA PHE A 65 -5.38 16.67 5.89
C PHE A 65 -6.12 17.98 5.89
N LYS A 66 -5.57 18.98 5.19
CA LYS A 66 -6.14 20.31 5.00
C LYS A 66 -6.24 20.62 3.52
N VAL A 67 -7.42 21.03 3.05
CA VAL A 67 -7.66 21.48 1.67
C VAL A 67 -7.04 22.87 1.48
N THR A 68 -6.31 23.08 0.38
CA THR A 68 -5.67 24.37 0.06
C THR A 68 -6.19 25.03 -1.22
N GLN A 69 -6.97 24.30 -2.03
CA GLN A 69 -7.51 24.74 -3.31
C GLN A 69 -8.99 24.38 -3.42
N ASP A 70 -9.75 25.18 -4.15
CA ASP A 70 -11.12 24.82 -4.53
C ASP A 70 -11.12 23.63 -5.50
N MET A 71 -11.80 22.58 -5.09
CA MET A 71 -11.89 21.30 -5.80
C MET A 71 -13.26 21.06 -6.46
N SER A 72 -14.19 21.99 -6.33
CA SER A 72 -15.58 21.86 -6.80
C SER A 72 -15.69 21.53 -8.29
N ARG A 73 -14.76 22.06 -9.10
CA ARG A 73 -14.66 21.73 -10.52
C ARG A 73 -14.45 20.25 -10.80
N TYR A 74 -13.80 19.52 -9.89
CA TYR A 74 -13.35 18.14 -10.11
C TYR A 74 -14.12 17.11 -9.32
N SER A 75 -14.56 17.45 -8.11
CA SER A 75 -15.17 16.48 -7.18
C SER A 75 -16.27 17.11 -6.35
N SER A 76 -17.34 16.34 -6.16
CA SER A 76 -18.43 16.65 -5.24
C SER A 76 -18.20 16.08 -3.83
N ALA A 77 -17.06 15.42 -3.58
CA ALA A 77 -16.77 14.82 -2.29
C ALA A 77 -16.67 15.88 -1.18
N ARG A 78 -17.39 15.64 -0.10
CA ARG A 78 -17.53 16.62 0.99
C ARG A 78 -16.22 16.94 1.70
N LEU A 79 -15.22 16.05 1.66
CA LEU A 79 -13.90 16.41 2.19
C LEU A 79 -13.26 17.60 1.46
N PHE A 80 -13.75 17.96 0.26
CA PHE A 80 -13.30 19.09 -0.56
C PHE A 80 -14.27 20.29 -0.55
N ASP A 81 -15.29 20.30 0.32
CA ASP A 81 -16.35 21.32 0.34
C ASP A 81 -15.84 22.76 0.44
N SER A 82 -14.70 22.98 1.11
CA SER A 82 -14.14 24.31 1.27
C SER A 82 -12.63 24.30 1.47
N VAL A 83 -11.99 25.37 1.05
CA VAL A 83 -10.59 25.65 1.42
C VAL A 83 -10.50 25.74 2.95
N ASP A 84 -9.37 25.33 3.49
CA ASP A 84 -9.07 25.20 4.93
C ASP A 84 -9.83 24.08 5.68
N LYS A 85 -10.73 23.35 5.02
CA LYS A 85 -11.38 22.19 5.63
C LYS A 85 -10.35 21.15 6.05
N GLN A 86 -10.51 20.63 7.26
CA GLN A 86 -9.64 19.62 7.85
C GLN A 86 -10.35 18.26 7.97
N THR A 87 -9.63 17.21 7.60
CA THR A 87 -10.12 15.82 7.68
C THR A 87 -9.07 14.96 8.38
N PRO A 88 -9.44 14.15 9.40
CA PRO A 88 -8.50 13.23 10.04
C PRO A 88 -7.98 12.20 9.04
N VAL A 89 -6.68 11.88 9.15
CA VAL A 89 -6.05 10.88 8.30
C VAL A 89 -5.28 9.85 9.10
N PHE A 90 -5.06 8.70 8.48
CA PHE A 90 -4.16 7.65 8.96
C PHE A 90 -3.30 7.19 7.78
N LEU A 91 -1.99 7.19 7.95
CA LEU A 91 -1.06 6.74 6.91
C LEU A 91 -0.24 5.56 7.41
N ARG A 92 -0.28 4.45 6.68
CA ARG A 92 0.59 3.30 6.92
C ARG A 92 1.66 3.19 5.86
N PHE A 93 2.90 3.16 6.30
CA PHE A 93 4.09 2.83 5.50
C PHE A 93 4.46 1.36 5.67
N SER A 94 5.15 0.79 4.69
CA SER A 94 5.61 -0.61 4.74
C SER A 94 6.67 -0.89 3.69
N THR A 95 7.46 -1.96 3.87
CA THR A 95 8.11 -2.65 2.76
C THR A 95 7.09 -3.51 2.02
N VAL A 96 7.47 -4.21 0.95
CA VAL A 96 6.56 -5.06 0.15
C VAL A 96 6.88 -6.53 0.33
N GLY A 97 8.11 -6.94 0.05
CA GLY A 97 8.52 -8.34 0.01
C GLY A 97 8.87 -8.97 1.35
N GLY A 98 9.27 -8.17 2.34
CA GLY A 98 9.70 -8.64 3.66
C GLY A 98 8.57 -9.21 4.51
N GLU A 99 8.92 -10.16 5.39
CA GLU A 99 8.05 -10.67 6.45
C GLU A 99 7.93 -9.61 7.57
N ARG A 100 7.02 -9.82 8.53
CA ARG A 100 6.74 -8.86 9.62
C ARG A 100 7.98 -8.46 10.42
N GLY A 101 8.93 -9.38 10.64
CA GLY A 101 10.18 -9.14 11.37
C GLY A 101 11.38 -8.73 10.52
N SER A 102 11.22 -8.52 9.21
CA SER A 102 12.32 -8.11 8.33
C SER A 102 12.77 -6.68 8.58
N ALA A 103 13.99 -6.34 8.11
CA ALA A 103 14.48 -4.97 8.16
C ALA A 103 13.69 -4.04 7.24
N ASP A 104 13.46 -2.80 7.68
CA ASP A 104 12.75 -1.79 6.88
C ASP A 104 13.68 -0.93 5.99
N THR A 105 14.98 -1.21 5.99
CA THR A 105 15.99 -0.62 5.11
C THR A 105 16.33 -1.48 3.89
N GLU A 106 15.63 -2.58 3.65
CA GLU A 106 15.81 -3.39 2.43
C GLU A 106 15.46 -2.58 1.15
N ARG A 107 16.12 -2.95 0.01
CA ARG A 107 15.73 -2.44 -1.32
C ARG A 107 14.41 -3.03 -1.73
N ASP A 108 13.37 -2.23 -1.65
CA ASP A 108 11.99 -2.65 -1.88
C ASP A 108 11.12 -1.40 -2.18
N PRO A 109 10.05 -1.47 -2.94
CA PRO A 109 9.04 -0.41 -2.92
C PRO A 109 8.52 -0.20 -1.50
N ARG A 110 8.16 1.03 -1.18
CA ARG A 110 7.49 1.32 0.11
C ARG A 110 6.01 1.51 -0.11
N GLY A 111 5.19 0.77 0.65
CA GLY A 111 3.77 1.06 0.74
C GLY A 111 3.55 2.47 1.30
N PHE A 112 2.56 3.15 0.75
CA PHE A 112 2.09 4.47 1.14
C PHE A 112 0.57 4.44 1.11
N ALA A 113 -0.04 3.97 2.20
CA ALA A 113 -1.47 3.68 2.25
C ALA A 113 -2.18 4.68 3.18
N LEU A 114 -2.85 5.65 2.57
CA LEU A 114 -3.48 6.79 3.22
C LEU A 114 -4.99 6.58 3.30
N ARG A 115 -5.55 6.71 4.51
CA ARG A 115 -6.98 6.77 4.79
C ARG A 115 -7.38 8.18 5.18
N PHE A 116 -8.47 8.67 4.59
CA PHE A 116 -9.21 9.84 5.05
C PHE A 116 -10.49 9.38 5.76
N TYR A 117 -10.68 9.82 7.00
CA TYR A 117 -11.91 9.58 7.75
C TYR A 117 -12.87 10.72 7.48
N THR A 118 -13.67 10.59 6.41
CA THR A 118 -14.60 11.64 6.01
C THR A 118 -15.97 11.49 6.65
N GLU A 119 -16.79 12.51 6.56
CA GLU A 119 -18.20 12.46 6.99
C GLU A 119 -19.09 11.61 6.08
N GLU A 120 -18.59 11.17 4.90
CA GLU A 120 -19.30 10.32 3.96
C GLU A 120 -18.82 8.87 3.99
N GLY A 121 -17.82 8.57 4.81
CA GLY A 121 -17.19 7.26 4.92
C GLY A 121 -15.68 7.32 4.90
N ASN A 122 -15.03 6.18 4.88
CA ASN A 122 -13.59 6.09 4.73
C ASN A 122 -13.21 6.13 3.25
N TRP A 123 -12.25 6.98 2.90
CA TRP A 123 -11.61 6.95 1.61
C TRP A 123 -10.15 6.51 1.75
N ASP A 124 -9.76 5.45 1.04
CA ASP A 124 -8.42 4.89 1.08
C ASP A 124 -7.70 5.05 -0.26
N VAL A 125 -6.52 5.65 -0.25
CA VAL A 125 -5.57 5.61 -1.38
C VAL A 125 -4.41 4.69 -0.99
N VAL A 126 -4.45 3.47 -1.48
CA VAL A 126 -3.47 2.42 -1.13
C VAL A 126 -2.38 2.40 -2.21
N GLY A 127 -1.41 3.27 -2.05
CA GLY A 127 -0.32 3.51 -3.00
C GLY A 127 1.06 3.04 -2.56
N ASN A 128 2.08 3.50 -3.28
CA ASN A 128 3.49 3.23 -3.01
C ASN A 128 4.31 4.53 -3.11
N ASN A 129 5.62 4.43 -2.78
CA ASN A 129 6.59 5.51 -3.03
C ASN A 129 7.06 5.56 -4.49
N THR A 130 6.42 4.82 -5.40
CA THR A 130 6.72 4.77 -6.83
C THR A 130 5.47 5.11 -7.64
N PRO A 131 5.58 5.87 -8.74
CA PRO A 131 4.43 6.27 -9.54
C PRO A 131 3.89 5.16 -10.45
N VAL A 132 4.60 4.05 -10.56
CA VAL A 132 4.28 2.89 -11.42
C VAL A 132 4.36 1.59 -10.62
N PHE A 133 3.98 0.47 -11.25
CA PHE A 133 4.08 -0.86 -10.69
C PHE A 133 4.73 -1.84 -11.68
N PHE A 134 5.11 -3.03 -11.23
CA PHE A 134 5.84 -4.04 -12.02
C PHE A 134 5.02 -4.67 -13.15
N ILE A 135 3.70 -4.78 -12.96
CA ILE A 135 2.80 -5.50 -13.85
C ILE A 135 1.49 -4.75 -13.97
N ARG A 136 0.80 -4.88 -15.10
CA ARG A 136 -0.49 -4.22 -15.34
C ARG A 136 -1.70 -5.17 -15.28
N ASP A 137 -1.47 -6.49 -15.37
CA ASP A 137 -2.54 -7.48 -15.27
C ASP A 137 -2.52 -8.16 -13.91
N PRO A 138 -3.62 -8.12 -13.14
CA PRO A 138 -3.68 -8.70 -11.80
C PRO A 138 -3.54 -10.24 -11.79
N LEU A 139 -3.77 -10.92 -12.92
CA LEU A 139 -3.56 -12.36 -13.04
C LEU A 139 -2.09 -12.75 -12.77
N LYS A 140 -1.14 -11.88 -13.13
CA LYS A 140 0.30 -12.09 -12.88
C LYS A 140 0.72 -11.81 -11.42
N PHE A 141 -0.13 -11.19 -10.61
CA PHE A 141 0.28 -10.74 -9.27
C PHE A 141 0.70 -11.89 -8.34
N PRO A 142 -0.03 -13.01 -8.23
CA PRO A 142 0.41 -14.13 -7.39
C PRO A 142 1.77 -14.70 -7.82
N ASP A 143 1.99 -14.88 -9.13
CA ASP A 143 3.25 -15.41 -9.68
C ASP A 143 4.40 -14.44 -9.40
N PHE A 144 4.20 -13.15 -9.66
CA PHE A 144 5.17 -12.11 -9.31
C PHE A 144 5.56 -12.19 -7.82
N ILE A 145 4.58 -12.25 -6.92
CA ILE A 145 4.85 -12.30 -5.47
C ILE A 145 5.57 -13.61 -5.07
N HIS A 146 5.26 -14.73 -5.69
CA HIS A 146 5.99 -15.99 -5.43
C HIS A 146 7.48 -15.82 -5.71
N THR A 147 7.87 -15.08 -6.75
CA THR A 147 9.29 -14.84 -7.06
C THR A 147 9.99 -13.89 -6.07
N GLN A 148 9.22 -13.03 -5.38
CA GLN A 148 9.74 -12.07 -4.39
C GLN A 148 9.82 -12.66 -2.97
N LYS A 149 9.16 -13.79 -2.73
CA LYS A 149 9.16 -14.47 -1.43
C LYS A 149 10.25 -15.55 -1.39
N ARG A 150 9.91 -16.77 -1.06
CA ARG A 150 10.87 -17.84 -0.77
C ARG A 150 10.61 -19.06 -1.65
N LEU A 151 11.68 -19.74 -2.03
CA LEU A 151 11.59 -21.01 -2.77
C LEU A 151 10.88 -22.09 -1.93
N ALA A 152 10.02 -22.87 -2.57
CA ALA A 152 9.20 -23.87 -1.89
C ALA A 152 10.01 -24.98 -1.18
N GLN A 153 11.16 -25.36 -1.73
CA GLN A 153 11.99 -26.42 -1.17
C GLN A 153 12.91 -25.93 -0.05
N SER A 154 13.64 -24.84 -0.29
CA SER A 154 14.73 -24.40 0.60
C SER A 154 14.30 -23.33 1.59
N ASN A 155 13.15 -22.69 1.35
CA ASN A 155 12.69 -21.48 2.05
C ASN A 155 13.68 -20.28 1.97
N LEU A 156 14.54 -20.25 0.95
CA LEU A 156 15.49 -19.16 0.69
C LEU A 156 14.92 -18.16 -0.32
N LYS A 157 15.30 -16.89 -0.20
CA LYS A 157 15.08 -15.88 -1.26
C LYS A 157 15.93 -16.23 -2.49
N SER A 158 15.43 -15.95 -3.68
CA SER A 158 16.09 -16.32 -4.96
C SER A 158 16.20 -15.13 -5.91
N PRO A 159 17.39 -14.50 -6.05
CA PRO A 159 17.62 -13.53 -7.11
C PRO A 159 17.34 -14.09 -8.51
N GLN A 160 17.64 -15.37 -8.75
CA GLN A 160 17.34 -16.06 -10.01
C GLN A 160 15.84 -16.00 -10.34
N ALA A 161 14.96 -16.32 -9.39
CA ALA A 161 13.52 -16.30 -9.63
C ALA A 161 12.99 -14.88 -9.90
N MET A 162 13.49 -13.88 -9.16
CA MET A 162 13.10 -12.49 -9.36
C MET A 162 13.47 -11.99 -10.77
N TRP A 163 14.73 -12.16 -11.17
CA TRP A 163 15.20 -11.68 -12.43
C TRP A 163 14.69 -12.49 -13.63
N ASP A 164 14.42 -13.79 -13.44
CA ASP A 164 13.76 -14.59 -14.47
C ASP A 164 12.38 -14.04 -14.80
N PHE A 165 11.55 -13.80 -13.78
CA PHE A 165 10.22 -13.20 -13.95
C PHE A 165 10.29 -11.81 -14.62
N TRP A 166 11.14 -10.91 -14.12
CA TRP A 166 11.24 -9.56 -14.67
C TRP A 166 11.74 -9.57 -16.12
N SER A 167 12.69 -10.41 -16.46
CA SER A 167 13.20 -10.54 -17.83
C SER A 167 12.17 -11.14 -18.80
N LEU A 168 11.18 -11.89 -18.30
CA LEU A 168 10.05 -12.41 -19.07
C LEU A 168 8.82 -11.48 -19.04
N SER A 169 8.87 -10.40 -18.25
CA SER A 169 7.82 -9.40 -18.09
C SER A 169 8.37 -8.00 -18.34
N PRO A 170 8.59 -7.61 -19.61
CA PRO A 170 9.24 -6.34 -19.95
C PRO A 170 8.49 -5.10 -19.44
N GLU A 171 7.19 -5.19 -19.19
CA GLU A 171 6.41 -4.14 -18.53
C GLU A 171 6.94 -3.75 -17.14
N SER A 172 7.75 -4.61 -16.53
CA SER A 172 8.38 -4.34 -15.22
C SER A 172 9.55 -3.35 -15.31
N LEU A 173 10.08 -3.06 -16.49
CA LEU A 173 11.36 -2.37 -16.65
C LEU A 173 11.40 -0.99 -16.00
N HIS A 174 10.35 -0.20 -16.14
CA HIS A 174 10.28 1.14 -15.56
C HIS A 174 10.35 1.06 -14.02
N GLN A 175 9.54 0.18 -13.42
CA GLN A 175 9.53 -0.01 -11.97
C GLN A 175 10.86 -0.60 -11.46
N VAL A 176 11.46 -1.54 -12.19
CA VAL A 176 12.80 -2.09 -11.87
C VAL A 176 13.86 -0.99 -11.91
N THR A 177 13.82 -0.09 -12.89
CA THR A 177 14.74 1.05 -12.98
C THR A 177 14.60 1.98 -11.76
N ILE A 178 13.38 2.28 -11.32
CA ILE A 178 13.16 3.06 -10.09
C ILE A 178 13.67 2.30 -8.86
N LEU A 179 13.37 1.01 -8.75
CA LEU A 179 13.74 0.18 -7.61
C LEU A 179 15.26 0.07 -7.42
N PHE A 180 16.02 -0.01 -8.50
CA PHE A 180 17.47 -0.11 -8.42
C PHE A 180 18.19 1.23 -8.45
N SER A 181 17.49 2.35 -8.67
CA SER A 181 18.03 3.70 -8.47
C SER A 181 18.32 3.99 -6.99
N ASP A 182 18.80 5.19 -6.70
CA ASP A 182 18.94 5.72 -5.34
C ASP A 182 17.62 5.69 -4.54
N ARG A 183 16.47 5.86 -5.20
CA ARG A 183 15.14 5.87 -4.60
C ARG A 183 14.63 4.53 -4.07
N GLY A 184 15.30 3.44 -4.40
CA GLY A 184 14.92 2.10 -3.94
C GLY A 184 15.12 1.86 -2.44
N ILE A 185 15.89 2.70 -1.76
CA ILE A 185 16.12 2.63 -0.31
C ILE A 185 15.99 4.03 0.30
N PRO A 186 14.78 4.49 0.61
CA PRO A 186 14.59 5.77 1.30
C PRO A 186 15.27 5.80 2.67
N ASP A 187 15.78 6.96 3.07
CA ASP A 187 16.31 7.21 4.42
C ASP A 187 15.17 7.47 5.40
N GLY A 188 14.42 6.42 5.69
CA GLY A 188 13.19 6.48 6.49
C GLY A 188 11.94 6.86 5.68
N TYR A 189 10.77 6.74 6.32
CA TYR A 189 9.48 6.97 5.67
C TYR A 189 9.18 8.45 5.41
N ARG A 190 9.78 9.36 6.18
CA ARG A 190 9.54 10.80 6.07
C ARG A 190 10.12 11.42 4.80
N PHE A 191 11.16 10.83 4.23
CA PHE A 191 11.97 11.38 3.16
C PHE A 191 11.66 10.79 1.79
N MET A 192 10.44 10.29 1.59
CA MET A 192 10.00 9.75 0.31
C MET A 192 8.69 10.39 -0.13
N HIS A 193 8.47 10.48 -1.45
CA HIS A 193 7.16 10.77 -2.00
C HIS A 193 6.24 9.56 -1.91
N GLY A 194 4.92 9.80 -1.96
CA GLY A 194 3.91 8.77 -2.16
C GLY A 194 3.14 9.01 -3.45
N PHE A 195 2.55 7.94 -3.99
CA PHE A 195 1.75 7.97 -5.22
C PHE A 195 0.57 7.02 -5.08
N GLY A 196 -0.57 7.42 -5.66
CA GLY A 196 -1.69 6.50 -5.84
C GLY A 196 -1.37 5.42 -6.88
N SER A 197 -0.37 5.66 -7.74
CA SER A 197 0.13 4.86 -8.87
C SER A 197 -0.92 4.62 -9.95
N HIS A 198 -2.11 4.18 -9.59
CA HIS A 198 -3.25 3.98 -10.47
C HIS A 198 -3.85 5.27 -10.99
N THR A 199 -4.64 5.14 -12.05
CA THR A 199 -5.61 6.15 -12.43
C THR A 199 -6.90 5.91 -11.63
N PHE A 200 -7.41 6.97 -11.01
CA PHE A 200 -8.72 7.02 -10.34
C PHE A 200 -9.63 8.00 -11.08
N SER A 201 -10.85 8.17 -10.62
CA SER A 201 -11.72 9.25 -11.11
C SER A 201 -12.15 10.19 -9.99
N LEU A 202 -12.39 11.44 -10.35
CA LEU A 202 -13.16 12.41 -9.59
C LEU A 202 -14.42 12.76 -10.37
N ILE A 203 -15.54 12.97 -9.67
CA ILE A 203 -16.83 13.27 -10.25
C ILE A 203 -17.36 14.52 -9.56
N ASN A 204 -17.61 15.57 -10.34
CA ASN A 204 -18.12 16.83 -9.80
C ASN A 204 -19.64 16.81 -9.61
N ALA A 205 -20.21 17.91 -9.11
CA ALA A 205 -21.64 18.02 -8.84
C ALA A 205 -22.51 17.94 -10.12
N GLU A 206 -21.96 18.28 -11.29
CA GLU A 206 -22.61 18.18 -12.59
C GLU A 206 -22.53 16.75 -13.20
N GLY A 207 -21.91 15.80 -12.48
CA GLY A 207 -21.70 14.44 -12.95
C GLY A 207 -20.59 14.30 -13.99
N GLN A 208 -19.73 15.30 -14.16
CA GLN A 208 -18.58 15.22 -15.07
C GLN A 208 -17.45 14.42 -14.41
N ARG A 209 -16.96 13.42 -15.14
CA ARG A 209 -15.86 12.57 -14.68
C ARG A 209 -14.53 13.12 -15.16
N HIS A 210 -13.54 13.13 -14.27
CA HIS A 210 -12.14 13.47 -14.53
C HIS A 210 -11.26 12.31 -14.09
N TRP A 211 -10.36 11.84 -14.95
CA TRP A 211 -9.35 10.86 -14.58
C TRP A 211 -8.22 11.54 -13.83
N VAL A 212 -7.74 10.93 -12.75
CA VAL A 212 -6.72 11.54 -11.89
C VAL A 212 -5.65 10.54 -11.48
N LYS A 213 -4.41 11.03 -11.33
CA LYS A 213 -3.32 10.34 -10.64
C LYS A 213 -2.90 11.16 -9.43
N TRP A 214 -2.87 10.50 -8.25
CA TRP A 214 -2.52 11.14 -6.98
C TRP A 214 -1.03 11.12 -6.72
N HIS A 215 -0.47 12.25 -6.25
CA HIS A 215 0.93 12.46 -5.88
C HIS A 215 1.02 13.10 -4.49
N TYR A 216 1.78 12.49 -3.61
CA TYR A 216 2.07 13.00 -2.26
C TYR A 216 3.54 13.42 -2.19
N LYS A 217 3.81 14.72 -2.20
CA LYS A 217 5.18 15.27 -2.28
C LYS A 217 5.69 15.64 -0.89
N SER A 218 6.68 14.88 -0.39
CA SER A 218 7.29 15.15 0.92
C SER A 218 7.81 16.59 1.02
N ARG A 219 7.49 17.27 2.11
CA ARG A 219 8.02 18.59 2.46
C ARG A 219 9.40 18.53 3.11
N GLN A 220 9.78 17.36 3.64
CA GLN A 220 11.09 17.11 4.24
C GLN A 220 12.20 16.92 3.19
N GLY A 221 11.83 16.93 1.90
CA GLY A 221 12.73 16.58 0.79
C GLY A 221 12.87 15.07 0.61
N ILE A 222 13.77 14.68 -0.28
CA ILE A 222 14.10 13.28 -0.57
C ILE A 222 15.49 12.99 -0.03
N LYS A 223 15.59 11.91 0.74
CA LYS A 223 16.87 11.33 1.18
C LYS A 223 16.85 9.84 0.97
N ASN A 224 17.96 9.28 0.56
CA ASN A 224 18.10 7.86 0.29
C ASN A 224 19.37 7.34 0.97
N LEU A 225 19.32 6.08 1.41
CA LEU A 225 20.47 5.39 1.98
C LEU A 225 21.36 4.82 0.87
N HIS A 226 22.67 4.93 1.05
CA HIS A 226 23.60 4.16 0.24
C HIS A 226 23.43 2.66 0.56
N PRO A 227 23.55 1.74 -0.41
CA PRO A 227 23.33 0.30 -0.20
C PRO A 227 24.15 -0.31 0.94
N SER A 228 25.40 0.10 1.11
CA SER A 228 26.25 -0.40 2.21
C SER A 228 25.74 0.04 3.60
N GLU A 229 25.25 1.26 3.71
CA GLU A 229 24.67 1.77 4.95
C GLU A 229 23.32 1.07 5.24
N ALA A 230 22.49 0.89 4.22
CA ALA A 230 21.25 0.14 4.35
C ALA A 230 21.48 -1.30 4.82
N THR A 231 22.52 -1.98 4.30
CA THR A 231 22.91 -3.32 4.75
C THR A 231 23.39 -3.32 6.18
N ARG A 232 24.19 -2.32 6.57
CA ARG A 232 24.65 -2.16 7.97
C ARG A 232 23.47 -1.98 8.92
N LEU A 233 22.56 -1.07 8.58
CA LEU A 233 21.35 -0.80 9.37
C LEU A 233 20.42 -2.02 9.43
N ALA A 234 20.24 -2.76 8.36
CA ALA A 234 19.43 -3.98 8.36
C ALA A 234 19.90 -5.00 9.41
N GLY A 235 21.22 -5.04 9.72
CA GLY A 235 21.78 -5.91 10.75
C GLY A 235 21.81 -5.30 12.14
N SER A 236 21.94 -3.98 12.28
CA SER A 236 22.11 -3.30 13.59
C SER A 236 20.84 -2.66 14.12
N ASP A 237 19.91 -2.25 13.26
CA ASP A 237 18.63 -1.63 13.59
C ASP A 237 17.58 -1.96 12.51
N PRO A 238 16.97 -3.15 12.55
CA PRO A 238 15.99 -3.57 11.55
C PRO A 238 14.70 -2.74 11.55
N ASP A 239 14.48 -1.92 12.57
CA ASP A 239 13.32 -1.04 12.75
C ASP A 239 13.67 0.44 12.51
N TYR A 240 14.73 0.72 11.77
CA TYR A 240 15.29 2.07 11.58
C TYR A 240 14.25 3.09 11.08
N ALA A 241 13.54 2.79 10.01
CA ALA A 241 12.55 3.71 9.45
C ALA A 241 11.31 3.86 10.35
N GLN A 242 10.91 2.79 11.04
CA GLN A 242 9.84 2.82 12.03
C GLN A 242 10.21 3.69 13.22
N ARG A 243 11.43 3.54 13.76
CA ARG A 243 11.97 4.34 14.86
C ARG A 243 12.03 5.81 14.48
N ASP A 244 12.60 6.14 13.31
CA ASP A 244 12.71 7.52 12.83
C ASP A 244 11.36 8.22 12.78
N LEU A 245 10.31 7.57 12.23
CA LEU A 245 8.97 8.14 12.18
C LEU A 245 8.38 8.36 13.56
N PHE A 246 8.45 7.33 14.43
CA PHE A 246 7.88 7.37 15.77
C PHE A 246 8.52 8.47 16.62
N GLU A 247 9.85 8.49 16.70
CA GLU A 247 10.59 9.45 17.51
C GLU A 247 10.48 10.89 16.97
N ALA A 248 10.39 11.07 15.65
CA ALA A 248 10.19 12.40 15.09
C ALA A 248 8.85 13.00 15.54
N ILE A 249 7.78 12.20 15.52
CA ILE A 249 6.46 12.65 16.00
C ILE A 249 6.51 12.94 17.51
N GLU A 250 7.17 12.09 18.32
CA GLU A 250 7.34 12.34 19.77
C GLU A 250 8.09 13.65 20.05
N ARG A 251 9.04 14.03 19.19
CA ARG A 251 9.77 15.32 19.32
C ARG A 251 9.01 16.52 18.77
N GLY A 252 7.82 16.32 18.19
CA GLY A 252 7.06 17.39 17.53
C GLY A 252 7.55 17.75 16.12
N GLU A 253 8.43 16.95 15.53
CA GLU A 253 8.93 17.08 14.14
C GLU A 253 7.94 16.43 13.17
N PHE A 254 6.76 17.02 13.02
CA PHE A 254 5.65 16.45 12.28
C PHE A 254 5.91 16.40 10.78
N PRO A 255 6.01 15.21 10.16
CA PRO A 255 6.24 15.11 8.72
C PRO A 255 4.99 15.49 7.92
N LYS A 256 5.21 16.18 6.79
CA LYS A 256 4.17 16.74 5.92
C LYS A 256 4.33 16.35 4.47
N TRP A 257 3.20 16.24 3.76
CA TRP A 257 3.18 16.02 2.32
C TRP A 257 2.15 16.93 1.66
N ARG A 258 2.57 17.58 0.57
CA ARG A 258 1.60 18.20 -0.34
C ARG A 258 0.83 17.10 -1.06
N VAL A 259 -0.47 17.25 -1.13
CA VAL A 259 -1.35 16.42 -1.95
C VAL A 259 -1.54 17.10 -3.28
N CYS A 260 -1.12 16.43 -4.35
CA CYS A 260 -1.27 16.93 -5.71
C CYS A 260 -1.94 15.86 -6.58
N MET A 261 -2.53 16.30 -7.68
CA MET A 261 -3.08 15.40 -8.70
C MET A 261 -2.68 15.84 -10.10
N GLN A 262 -2.62 14.88 -11.02
CA GLN A 262 -2.69 15.13 -12.46
C GLN A 262 -4.12 14.85 -12.89
N VAL A 263 -4.63 15.61 -13.86
CA VAL A 263 -6.02 15.51 -14.34
C VAL A 263 -6.04 15.31 -15.85
N MET A 264 -6.89 14.40 -16.32
CA MET A 264 -7.15 14.14 -17.73
C MET A 264 -8.66 14.03 -17.95
N SER A 265 -9.19 14.63 -19.02
CA SER A 265 -10.62 14.47 -19.38
C SER A 265 -10.89 13.08 -19.98
N GLU A 266 -12.19 12.70 -20.06
CA GLU A 266 -12.58 11.44 -20.73
C GLU A 266 -12.21 11.47 -22.24
N GLU A 267 -12.36 12.61 -22.91
CA GLU A 267 -11.99 12.78 -24.33
C GLU A 267 -10.48 12.68 -24.53
N GLN A 268 -9.70 13.33 -23.65
CA GLN A 268 -8.26 13.21 -23.69
C GLN A 268 -7.81 11.76 -23.50
N ALA A 269 -8.41 11.04 -22.56
CA ALA A 269 -8.09 9.65 -22.29
C ALA A 269 -8.43 8.74 -23.49
N ALA A 270 -9.57 8.97 -24.13
CA ALA A 270 -10.01 8.20 -25.31
C ALA A 270 -9.12 8.40 -26.53
N SER A 271 -8.47 9.56 -26.66
CA SER A 271 -7.61 9.91 -27.81
C SER A 271 -6.13 9.58 -27.62
N ARG A 272 -5.71 9.08 -26.45
CA ARG A 272 -4.29 8.79 -26.16
C ARG A 272 -3.78 7.52 -26.83
N ALA A 273 -2.60 7.61 -27.44
CA ALA A 273 -1.89 6.45 -27.95
C ALA A 273 -1.37 5.53 -26.82
N VAL A 274 -0.90 6.14 -25.71
CA VAL A 274 -0.50 5.39 -24.52
C VAL A 274 -1.71 5.27 -23.59
N ASN A 275 -2.05 4.03 -23.21
CA ASN A 275 -3.18 3.74 -22.33
C ASN A 275 -3.04 4.48 -20.99
N PRO A 276 -3.93 5.44 -20.68
CA PRO A 276 -3.86 6.22 -19.44
C PRO A 276 -4.18 5.41 -18.18
N PHE A 277 -4.73 4.20 -18.34
CA PHE A 277 -5.08 3.27 -17.27
C PHE A 277 -4.03 2.17 -17.05
N ASP A 278 -2.89 2.28 -17.73
CA ASP A 278 -1.76 1.37 -17.50
C ASP A 278 -0.92 1.84 -16.31
N VAL A 279 -0.95 1.05 -15.23
CA VAL A 279 -0.21 1.35 -14.00
C VAL A 279 1.31 1.25 -14.15
N THR A 280 1.81 0.69 -15.26
CA THR A 280 3.25 0.66 -15.56
C THR A 280 3.76 1.95 -16.22
N LYS A 281 2.85 2.91 -16.49
CA LYS A 281 3.12 4.16 -17.18
C LYS A 281 2.85 5.38 -16.28
N VAL A 282 3.64 6.42 -16.48
CA VAL A 282 3.38 7.75 -15.92
C VAL A 282 2.71 8.65 -16.97
N TRP A 283 1.98 9.65 -16.50
CA TRP A 283 1.56 10.76 -17.34
C TRP A 283 2.64 11.84 -17.31
N SER A 284 3.00 12.40 -18.46
CA SER A 284 3.96 13.49 -18.55
C SER A 284 3.50 14.71 -17.76
N GLN A 285 4.31 15.18 -16.80
CA GLN A 285 4.00 16.39 -16.03
C GLN A 285 4.06 17.67 -16.90
N LYS A 286 4.69 17.60 -18.08
CA LYS A 286 4.68 18.67 -19.06
C LYS A 286 3.31 18.83 -19.73
N GLU A 287 2.62 17.70 -19.98
CA GLU A 287 1.28 17.68 -20.60
C GLU A 287 0.16 17.78 -19.54
N PHE A 288 0.34 17.10 -18.42
CA PHE A 288 -0.58 17.08 -17.29
C PHE A 288 0.15 17.55 -16.04
N PRO A 289 0.24 18.87 -15.82
CA PRO A 289 0.94 19.44 -14.69
C PRO A 289 0.29 19.04 -13.37
N LEU A 290 1.08 19.07 -12.30
CA LEU A 290 0.57 18.82 -10.95
C LEU A 290 -0.30 20.01 -10.49
N ILE A 291 -1.52 19.68 -10.05
CA ILE A 291 -2.45 20.59 -9.39
C ILE A 291 -2.36 20.31 -7.90
N GLU A 292 -2.06 21.29 -7.08
CA GLU A 292 -2.08 21.15 -5.63
C GLU A 292 -3.54 21.10 -5.14
N VAL A 293 -3.83 20.20 -4.21
CA VAL A 293 -5.17 19.97 -3.65
C VAL A 293 -5.20 20.33 -2.17
N GLY A 294 -4.11 20.04 -1.48
CA GLY A 294 -3.99 20.21 -0.04
C GLY A 294 -2.67 19.73 0.51
N GLU A 295 -2.61 19.67 1.81
CA GLU A 295 -1.46 19.18 2.56
C GLU A 295 -1.94 18.31 3.73
N PHE A 296 -1.22 17.26 4.07
CA PHE A 296 -1.43 16.57 5.34
C PHE A 296 -0.16 16.52 6.16
N GLU A 297 -0.37 16.49 7.47
CA GLU A 297 0.64 16.38 8.51
C GLU A 297 0.36 15.14 9.35
N LEU A 298 1.40 14.38 9.71
CA LEU A 298 1.30 13.29 10.68
C LEU A 298 1.81 13.80 12.04
N ASN A 299 0.93 13.82 13.04
CA ASN A 299 1.19 14.49 14.32
C ASN A 299 0.84 13.65 15.56
N ARG A 300 0.46 12.39 15.38
CA ARG A 300 0.12 11.51 16.49
C ARG A 300 0.50 10.06 16.20
N ASN A 301 1.29 9.48 17.09
CA ASN A 301 1.62 8.06 17.05
C ASN A 301 0.41 7.19 17.45
N PRO A 302 0.34 5.93 16.97
CA PRO A 302 -0.62 4.96 17.48
C PRO A 302 -0.41 4.71 18.99
N ALA A 303 -1.49 4.59 19.74
CA ALA A 303 -1.45 4.22 21.15
C ALA A 303 -1.13 2.73 21.35
N ASN A 304 -1.50 1.88 20.38
CA ASN A 304 -1.20 0.45 20.41
C ASN A 304 -0.98 -0.06 18.98
N TYR A 305 0.20 -0.65 18.74
CA TYR A 305 0.58 -1.12 17.41
C TYR A 305 -0.37 -2.21 16.87
N PHE A 306 -0.73 -3.20 17.69
CA PHE A 306 -1.61 -4.28 17.25
C PHE A 306 -3.01 -3.75 16.90
N ALA A 307 -3.60 -2.98 17.80
CA ALA A 307 -4.97 -2.47 17.62
C ALA A 307 -5.11 -1.53 16.42
N GLU A 308 -4.10 -0.69 16.16
CA GLU A 308 -4.22 0.41 15.21
C GLU A 308 -3.38 0.22 13.94
N VAL A 309 -2.25 -0.51 13.99
CA VAL A 309 -1.37 -0.70 12.82
C VAL A 309 -1.48 -2.12 12.27
N GLU A 310 -1.48 -3.14 13.14
CA GLU A 310 -1.61 -4.53 12.69
C GLU A 310 -3.02 -4.83 12.19
N GLN A 311 -4.05 -4.37 12.89
CA GLN A 311 -5.45 -4.62 12.55
C GLN A 311 -6.05 -3.64 11.53
N VAL A 312 -5.35 -2.57 11.13
CA VAL A 312 -5.89 -1.67 10.10
C VAL A 312 -6.11 -2.41 8.79
N ALA A 313 -7.28 -2.19 8.20
CA ALA A 313 -7.74 -2.82 6.97
C ALA A 313 -7.98 -1.74 5.91
N LEU A 314 -6.90 -1.36 5.21
CA LEU A 314 -6.94 -0.41 4.11
C LEU A 314 -7.30 -1.14 2.81
N ALA A 315 -8.17 -0.55 1.98
CA ALA A 315 -8.61 -1.16 0.73
C ALA A 315 -8.93 -0.12 -0.35
N PRO A 316 -8.46 -0.29 -1.60
CA PRO A 316 -8.78 0.61 -2.71
C PRO A 316 -10.28 0.71 -3.03
N SER A 317 -11.08 -0.25 -2.54
CA SER A 317 -12.54 -0.23 -2.67
C SER A 317 -13.24 0.76 -1.75
N ASN A 318 -12.54 1.33 -0.76
CA ASN A 318 -13.08 2.37 0.08
C ASN A 318 -12.98 3.72 -0.64
N VAL A 319 -14.06 4.10 -1.28
CA VAL A 319 -14.26 5.39 -1.97
C VAL A 319 -15.49 6.08 -1.41
N VAL A 320 -15.57 7.39 -1.58
CA VAL A 320 -16.70 8.22 -1.15
C VAL A 320 -17.38 8.87 -2.35
N PRO A 321 -18.62 9.38 -2.26
CA PRO A 321 -19.25 10.13 -3.33
C PRO A 321 -18.31 11.21 -3.90
N GLY A 322 -18.30 11.37 -5.22
CA GLY A 322 -17.38 12.30 -5.90
C GLY A 322 -15.95 11.78 -6.10
N VAL A 323 -15.65 10.58 -5.60
CA VAL A 323 -14.39 9.85 -5.84
C VAL A 323 -14.71 8.47 -6.37
N GLY A 324 -14.11 8.06 -7.49
CA GLY A 324 -14.40 6.78 -8.12
C GLY A 324 -13.15 6.02 -8.58
N LEU A 325 -13.39 4.86 -9.13
CA LEU A 325 -12.39 3.96 -9.71
C LEU A 325 -12.22 4.25 -11.20
N SER A 326 -11.39 3.47 -11.88
CA SER A 326 -11.14 3.57 -13.32
C SER A 326 -11.06 2.19 -13.98
N PRO A 327 -10.98 2.13 -15.33
CA PRO A 327 -10.73 0.89 -16.08
C PRO A 327 -9.32 0.28 -15.89
N ASP A 328 -8.47 0.82 -15.03
CA ASP A 328 -7.18 0.22 -14.68
C ASP A 328 -7.36 -1.22 -14.19
N ARG A 329 -6.88 -2.19 -14.97
CA ARG A 329 -7.07 -3.63 -14.68
C ARG A 329 -6.49 -4.04 -13.34
N MET A 330 -5.31 -3.53 -13.00
CA MET A 330 -4.67 -3.83 -11.72
C MET A 330 -5.49 -3.27 -10.55
N LEU A 331 -6.03 -2.06 -10.68
CA LEU A 331 -6.91 -1.47 -9.66
C LEU A 331 -8.16 -2.32 -9.46
N GLN A 332 -8.80 -2.78 -10.53
CA GLN A 332 -10.00 -3.62 -10.45
C GLN A 332 -9.74 -4.95 -9.73
N GLY A 333 -8.62 -5.62 -10.03
CA GLY A 333 -8.20 -6.82 -9.29
C GLY A 333 -7.94 -6.55 -7.81
N ARG A 334 -7.39 -5.39 -7.47
CA ARG A 334 -7.13 -4.97 -6.09
C ARG A 334 -8.40 -4.70 -5.30
N VAL A 335 -9.45 -4.17 -5.94
CA VAL A 335 -10.76 -3.94 -5.30
C VAL A 335 -11.31 -5.22 -4.68
N PHE A 336 -11.21 -6.34 -5.38
CA PHE A 336 -11.60 -7.65 -4.85
C PHE A 336 -10.60 -8.18 -3.81
N ALA A 337 -9.31 -8.23 -4.16
CA ALA A 337 -8.29 -8.94 -3.40
C ALA A 337 -8.08 -8.38 -1.98
N TYR A 338 -8.16 -7.06 -1.80
CA TYR A 338 -7.92 -6.45 -0.48
C TYR A 338 -9.03 -6.78 0.51
N ALA A 339 -10.28 -6.66 0.11
CA ALA A 339 -11.42 -6.96 0.99
C ALA A 339 -11.43 -8.45 1.41
N ASP A 340 -11.08 -9.35 0.50
CA ASP A 340 -10.93 -10.78 0.77
C ASP A 340 -9.79 -11.05 1.77
N ALA A 341 -8.60 -10.50 1.51
CA ALA A 341 -7.44 -10.64 2.40
C ALA A 341 -7.72 -10.12 3.82
N GLN A 342 -8.45 -9.02 3.95
CA GLN A 342 -8.78 -8.45 5.28
C GLN A 342 -9.76 -9.37 6.05
N ARG A 343 -10.75 -9.98 5.38
CA ARG A 343 -11.64 -10.95 6.02
C ARG A 343 -10.88 -12.18 6.51
N HIS A 344 -9.93 -12.68 5.72
CA HIS A 344 -9.07 -13.79 6.13
C HIS A 344 -8.18 -13.42 7.31
N ARG A 345 -7.54 -12.25 7.28
CA ARG A 345 -6.51 -11.86 8.24
C ARG A 345 -7.06 -11.34 9.56
N VAL A 346 -8.11 -10.52 9.52
CA VAL A 346 -8.66 -9.81 10.69
C VAL A 346 -10.02 -10.38 11.10
N GLY A 347 -10.79 -10.91 10.17
CA GLY A 347 -12.12 -11.49 10.43
C GLY A 347 -13.24 -10.79 9.69
N THR A 348 -14.42 -11.45 9.66
CA THR A 348 -15.59 -11.01 8.89
C THR A 348 -16.04 -9.59 9.24
N ASN A 349 -16.01 -9.24 10.52
CA ASN A 349 -16.50 -7.95 11.04
C ASN A 349 -15.36 -6.92 11.28
N TYR A 350 -14.28 -6.97 10.52
CA TYR A 350 -13.12 -6.08 10.70
C TYR A 350 -13.46 -4.59 10.63
N GLN A 351 -14.54 -4.21 9.94
CA GLN A 351 -14.98 -2.82 9.86
C GLN A 351 -15.51 -2.26 11.19
N GLN A 352 -15.79 -3.11 12.18
CA GLN A 352 -16.22 -2.70 13.52
C GLN A 352 -15.05 -2.28 14.42
N LEU A 353 -13.82 -2.65 14.08
CA LEU A 353 -12.63 -2.23 14.83
C LEU A 353 -12.49 -0.70 14.75
N PRO A 354 -12.16 -0.01 15.86
CA PRO A 354 -12.12 1.46 15.90
C PRO A 354 -11.27 2.08 14.79
N VAL A 355 -10.11 1.50 14.46
CA VAL A 355 -9.23 1.98 13.38
C VAL A 355 -9.84 1.82 11.97
N ASN A 356 -10.80 0.91 11.80
CA ASN A 356 -11.44 0.61 10.53
C ASN A 356 -12.84 1.21 10.40
N ALA A 357 -13.49 1.50 11.53
CA ALA A 357 -14.83 2.06 11.53
C ALA A 357 -14.84 3.48 10.91
N PRO A 358 -15.82 3.80 10.04
CA PRO A 358 -15.99 5.16 9.56
C PRO A 358 -16.54 6.06 10.68
N LEU A 359 -16.04 7.31 10.72
CA LEU A 359 -16.52 8.31 11.70
C LEU A 359 -18.00 8.70 11.47
N SER A 360 -18.46 8.59 10.22
CA SER A 360 -19.86 8.80 9.85
C SER A 360 -20.83 7.73 10.39
N GLY A 361 -20.29 6.63 10.95
CA GLY A 361 -21.05 5.42 11.20
C GLY A 361 -21.36 4.66 9.91
N TYR A 362 -22.10 3.56 10.03
CA TYR A 362 -22.59 2.80 8.88
C TYR A 362 -23.96 2.19 9.17
N SER A 363 -24.74 2.01 8.10
CA SER A 363 -26.06 1.38 8.17
C SER A 363 -26.26 0.51 6.94
N ASN A 364 -26.11 -0.80 7.08
CA ASN A 364 -26.20 -1.77 6.00
C ASN A 364 -27.01 -3.01 6.43
N TYR A 365 -27.18 -3.95 5.51
CA TYR A 365 -27.91 -5.20 5.74
C TYR A 365 -27.00 -6.39 6.09
N GLN A 366 -25.71 -6.17 6.29
CA GLN A 366 -24.79 -7.20 6.76
C GLN A 366 -25.11 -7.54 8.21
N ARG A 367 -25.17 -8.83 8.51
CA ARG A 367 -25.53 -9.36 9.83
C ARG A 367 -24.62 -10.51 10.20
N ASP A 368 -24.59 -10.81 11.48
CA ASP A 368 -23.98 -12.00 12.05
C ASP A 368 -22.47 -12.10 11.80
N GLY A 369 -21.92 -13.29 11.86
CA GLY A 369 -20.50 -13.57 11.71
C GLY A 369 -19.72 -13.44 13.00
N ALA A 370 -18.50 -14.00 12.99
CA ALA A 370 -17.62 -14.05 14.15
C ALA A 370 -17.31 -12.65 14.70
N MET A 371 -17.26 -12.55 16.02
CA MET A 371 -16.88 -11.32 16.75
C MET A 371 -17.76 -10.10 16.45
N ARG A 372 -19.04 -10.32 16.16
CA ARG A 372 -20.03 -9.24 16.03
C ARG A 372 -20.41 -8.68 17.40
N PHE A 373 -20.20 -7.38 17.64
CA PHE A 373 -20.39 -6.76 18.95
C PHE A 373 -21.18 -5.42 18.93
N ASP A 374 -21.63 -4.96 17.76
CA ASP A 374 -22.30 -3.67 17.56
C ASP A 374 -23.84 -3.74 17.69
N GLY A 375 -24.37 -4.77 18.36
CA GLY A 375 -25.80 -5.01 18.48
C GLY A 375 -26.44 -5.56 17.21
N ASN A 376 -25.68 -5.89 16.17
CA ASN A 376 -26.10 -6.65 14.97
C ASN A 376 -27.31 -6.05 14.24
N GLY A 377 -27.49 -4.72 14.29
CA GLY A 377 -28.62 -4.04 13.68
C GLY A 377 -29.94 -4.13 14.47
N GLY A 378 -29.95 -4.77 15.64
CA GLY A 378 -31.14 -4.93 16.49
C GLY A 378 -32.28 -5.65 15.77
N ALA A 379 -33.51 -5.21 16.01
CA ALA A 379 -34.72 -5.78 15.43
C ALA A 379 -35.04 -5.28 14.00
N ARG A 380 -34.19 -4.47 13.39
CA ARG A 380 -34.42 -3.95 12.04
C ARG A 380 -34.35 -5.09 10.98
N PRO A 381 -35.17 -5.02 9.92
CA PRO A 381 -35.08 -6.00 8.84
C PRO A 381 -33.67 -6.03 8.24
N ASN A 382 -33.22 -7.21 7.79
CA ASN A 382 -31.91 -7.43 7.21
C ASN A 382 -31.95 -7.67 5.70
N TYR A 383 -32.99 -7.20 5.03
CA TYR A 383 -33.24 -7.37 3.60
C TYR A 383 -33.85 -6.12 2.96
N GLU A 384 -33.64 -5.96 1.68
CA GLU A 384 -34.26 -4.97 0.80
C GLU A 384 -34.68 -5.65 -0.52
N PRO A 385 -35.83 -5.29 -1.14
CA PRO A 385 -36.75 -4.22 -0.75
C PRO A 385 -37.58 -4.58 0.48
N ASN A 386 -37.95 -3.56 1.27
CA ASN A 386 -38.87 -3.72 2.39
C ASN A 386 -39.70 -2.43 2.57
N SER A 387 -40.79 -2.54 3.32
CA SER A 387 -41.71 -1.42 3.60
C SER A 387 -41.50 -0.79 5.00
N TYR A 388 -40.51 -1.20 5.75
CA TYR A 388 -40.26 -0.69 7.10
C TYR A 388 -39.64 0.70 7.09
N SER A 389 -40.23 1.67 7.78
CA SER A 389 -39.73 3.05 7.82
C SER A 389 -38.37 3.18 8.53
N GLN A 390 -38.03 2.26 9.42
CA GLN A 390 -36.82 2.27 10.22
C GLN A 390 -35.64 1.55 9.51
N ALA A 391 -35.88 0.89 8.37
CA ALA A 391 -34.82 0.23 7.60
C ALA A 391 -33.98 1.26 6.86
N PRO A 392 -32.69 0.99 6.64
CA PRO A 392 -31.87 1.79 5.74
C PRO A 392 -32.53 1.90 4.35
N LYS A 393 -32.39 3.01 3.67
CA LYS A 393 -32.93 3.23 2.33
C LYS A 393 -31.81 3.60 1.38
N GLN A 394 -32.00 3.24 0.12
CA GLN A 394 -31.13 3.67 -0.98
C GLN A 394 -31.11 5.20 -1.07
N ALA A 395 -29.99 5.75 -1.53
CA ALA A 395 -29.75 7.17 -1.74
C ALA A 395 -29.37 7.40 -3.23
N PRO A 396 -30.38 7.44 -4.14
CA PRO A 396 -30.17 7.53 -5.60
C PRO A 396 -29.37 8.77 -6.03
N GLU A 397 -29.34 9.82 -5.23
CA GLU A 397 -28.58 11.06 -5.44
C GLU A 397 -27.06 10.83 -5.51
N TYR A 398 -26.56 9.73 -4.93
CA TYR A 398 -25.15 9.34 -4.96
C TYR A 398 -24.80 8.43 -6.13
N ARG A 399 -25.71 8.26 -7.10
CA ARG A 399 -25.45 7.41 -8.26
C ARG A 399 -24.35 8.02 -9.14
N GLU A 400 -23.29 7.24 -9.37
CA GLU A 400 -22.25 7.63 -10.31
C GLU A 400 -22.78 7.67 -11.75
N PRO A 401 -22.27 8.61 -12.59
CA PRO A 401 -22.57 8.62 -14.02
C PRO A 401 -22.09 7.33 -14.68
N ALA A 402 -22.86 6.88 -15.67
CA ALA A 402 -22.51 5.66 -16.40
C ALA A 402 -21.14 5.82 -17.10
N LEU A 403 -20.34 4.76 -17.07
CA LEU A 403 -19.11 4.65 -17.86
C LEU A 403 -19.40 3.78 -19.10
N ALA A 404 -19.33 4.36 -20.27
CA ALA A 404 -19.52 3.63 -21.51
C ALA A 404 -18.29 2.74 -21.79
N LEU A 405 -18.50 1.43 -21.88
CA LEU A 405 -17.48 0.45 -22.21
C LEU A 405 -17.90 -0.30 -23.48
N SER A 406 -16.94 -0.62 -24.37
CA SER A 406 -17.18 -1.39 -25.59
C SER A 406 -16.03 -2.36 -25.87
N GLY A 407 -16.30 -3.42 -26.63
CA GLY A 407 -15.32 -4.42 -27.03
C GLY A 407 -15.82 -5.86 -26.84
N ALA A 408 -15.18 -6.81 -27.53
CA ALA A 408 -15.41 -8.22 -27.31
C ALA A 408 -14.75 -8.69 -26.01
N ALA A 409 -15.39 -9.61 -25.29
CA ALA A 409 -14.80 -10.25 -24.13
C ALA A 409 -13.79 -11.31 -24.60
N ASP A 410 -12.51 -11.08 -24.41
CA ASP A 410 -11.41 -11.99 -24.78
C ASP A 410 -10.17 -11.77 -23.92
N ARG A 411 -9.14 -12.60 -24.11
CA ARG A 411 -7.81 -12.49 -23.53
C ARG A 411 -6.88 -11.73 -24.48
N TYR A 412 -6.67 -10.44 -24.21
CA TYR A 412 -5.82 -9.58 -25.04
C TYR A 412 -4.37 -9.59 -24.53
N ASP A 413 -3.43 -9.92 -25.40
CA ASP A 413 -2.00 -9.85 -25.08
C ASP A 413 -1.53 -8.39 -25.12
N HIS A 414 -1.43 -7.79 -23.94
CA HIS A 414 -0.99 -6.42 -23.78
C HIS A 414 0.48 -6.17 -24.15
N ARG A 415 1.28 -7.22 -24.35
CA ARG A 415 2.70 -7.08 -24.74
C ARG A 415 2.88 -6.66 -26.19
N THR A 416 1.87 -6.82 -27.02
CA THR A 416 1.92 -6.44 -28.43
C THR A 416 1.61 -4.97 -28.68
N ASP A 417 0.93 -4.29 -27.78
CA ASP A 417 0.36 -2.95 -27.99
C ASP A 417 1.12 -1.82 -27.29
N ASP A 418 2.22 -2.13 -26.53
CA ASP A 418 2.78 -1.15 -25.62
C ASP A 418 4.31 -1.03 -25.69
N ASP A 419 4.77 0.20 -25.61
CA ASP A 419 6.16 0.56 -25.40
C ASP A 419 6.52 0.50 -23.90
N TYR A 420 7.30 -0.50 -23.51
CA TYR A 420 7.79 -0.67 -22.14
C TYR A 420 9.17 -0.09 -21.90
N PHE A 421 9.78 0.53 -22.91
CA PHE A 421 11.19 0.90 -22.92
C PHE A 421 11.42 2.41 -22.83
N SER A 422 10.63 3.20 -23.56
CA SER A 422 10.83 4.65 -23.68
C SER A 422 10.81 5.36 -22.34
N GLN A 423 9.82 5.12 -21.47
CA GLN A 423 9.73 5.81 -20.17
C GLN A 423 10.84 5.37 -19.19
N ALA A 424 11.30 4.11 -19.25
CA ALA A 424 12.46 3.64 -18.49
C ALA A 424 13.75 4.31 -18.96
N GLY A 425 13.92 4.44 -20.29
CA GLY A 425 15.03 5.17 -20.91
C GLY A 425 15.02 6.65 -20.59
N ASP A 426 13.85 7.31 -20.62
CA ASP A 426 13.69 8.71 -20.22
C ASP A 426 14.15 8.93 -18.78
N LEU A 427 13.72 8.05 -17.87
CA LEU A 427 14.16 8.08 -16.48
C LEU A 427 15.69 7.96 -16.37
N PHE A 428 16.30 7.01 -17.09
CA PHE A 428 17.74 6.84 -17.09
C PHE A 428 18.45 8.09 -17.61
N ARG A 429 17.98 8.70 -18.69
CA ARG A 429 18.57 9.92 -19.28
C ARG A 429 18.50 11.12 -18.35
N LEU A 430 17.44 11.24 -17.53
CA LEU A 430 17.28 12.30 -16.52
C LEU A 430 18.25 12.18 -15.35
N MET A 431 18.84 11.01 -15.11
CA MET A 431 19.80 10.80 -14.02
C MET A 431 21.14 11.48 -14.33
N ASN A 432 21.78 12.03 -13.30
CA ASN A 432 23.17 12.48 -13.39
C ASN A 432 24.15 11.29 -13.45
N ALA A 433 25.44 11.56 -13.64
CA ALA A 433 26.46 10.51 -13.81
C ALA A 433 26.57 9.59 -12.57
N GLU A 434 26.51 10.17 -11.38
CA GLU A 434 26.59 9.42 -10.12
C GLU A 434 25.38 8.50 -9.94
N GLN A 435 24.17 8.99 -10.21
CA GLN A 435 22.93 8.22 -10.13
C GLN A 435 22.91 7.07 -11.15
N LYS A 436 23.42 7.30 -12.38
CA LYS A 436 23.56 6.24 -13.39
C LYS A 436 24.54 5.16 -12.94
N ALA A 437 25.70 5.57 -12.41
CA ALA A 437 26.70 4.63 -11.91
C ALA A 437 26.14 3.80 -10.73
N LEU A 438 25.42 4.42 -9.82
CA LEU A 438 24.77 3.74 -8.69
C LEU A 438 23.70 2.76 -9.16
N LEU A 439 22.83 3.16 -10.09
CA LEU A 439 21.81 2.28 -10.68
C LEU A 439 22.46 1.05 -11.33
N ILE A 440 23.46 1.25 -12.19
CA ILE A 440 24.16 0.15 -12.86
C ILE A 440 24.83 -0.76 -11.82
N GLY A 441 25.55 -0.19 -10.86
CA GLY A 441 26.22 -0.96 -9.81
C GLY A 441 25.25 -1.79 -8.96
N ASN A 442 24.08 -1.24 -8.61
CA ASN A 442 23.05 -1.95 -7.88
C ASN A 442 22.47 -3.13 -8.67
N ILE A 443 22.24 -2.95 -9.97
CA ILE A 443 21.74 -4.01 -10.86
C ILE A 443 22.81 -5.10 -11.01
N VAL A 444 24.05 -4.73 -11.29
CA VAL A 444 25.16 -5.68 -11.42
C VAL A 444 25.33 -6.51 -10.15
N GLY A 445 25.29 -5.88 -8.98
CA GLY A 445 25.36 -6.59 -7.70
C GLY A 445 24.22 -7.57 -7.50
N ALA A 446 23.00 -7.20 -7.87
CA ALA A 446 21.83 -8.04 -7.71
C ALA A 446 21.74 -9.17 -8.76
N MET A 447 22.34 -8.99 -9.94
CA MET A 447 22.33 -9.98 -11.02
C MET A 447 23.59 -10.85 -11.08
N GLY A 448 24.59 -10.60 -10.25
CA GLY A 448 25.87 -11.30 -10.32
C GLY A 448 25.80 -12.82 -10.18
N SER A 449 24.83 -13.31 -9.38
CA SER A 449 24.61 -14.75 -9.17
C SER A 449 23.53 -15.38 -10.06
N VAL A 450 22.94 -14.59 -10.96
CA VAL A 450 21.83 -15.03 -11.84
C VAL A 450 22.42 -15.70 -13.08
N SER A 451 21.71 -16.68 -13.65
CA SER A 451 22.16 -17.41 -14.84
C SER A 451 22.42 -16.47 -16.04
N ARG A 452 23.39 -16.84 -16.86
CA ARG A 452 23.79 -16.06 -18.04
C ARG A 452 22.62 -15.81 -19.00
N GLU A 453 21.76 -16.78 -19.18
CA GLU A 453 20.57 -16.66 -20.04
C GLU A 453 19.65 -15.52 -19.57
N VAL A 454 19.33 -15.46 -18.28
CA VAL A 454 18.49 -14.41 -17.69
C VAL A 454 19.21 -13.05 -17.76
N GLN A 455 20.54 -13.02 -17.50
CA GLN A 455 21.33 -11.79 -17.64
C GLN A 455 21.24 -11.23 -19.07
N VAL A 456 21.46 -12.05 -20.09
CA VAL A 456 21.40 -11.67 -21.50
C VAL A 456 20.02 -11.12 -21.87
N ARG A 457 18.95 -11.84 -21.50
CA ARG A 457 17.56 -11.43 -21.76
C ARG A 457 17.24 -10.08 -21.12
N GLN A 458 17.64 -9.87 -19.87
CA GLN A 458 17.39 -8.62 -19.17
C GLN A 458 18.21 -7.45 -19.72
N ILE A 459 19.47 -7.69 -20.10
CA ILE A 459 20.34 -6.67 -20.75
C ILE A 459 19.72 -6.22 -22.07
N ALA A 460 19.12 -7.11 -22.84
CA ALA A 460 18.41 -6.73 -24.06
C ALA A 460 17.31 -5.70 -23.81
N HIS A 461 16.58 -5.82 -22.67
CA HIS A 461 15.60 -4.82 -22.30
C HIS A 461 16.23 -3.47 -21.92
N PHE A 462 17.33 -3.49 -21.17
CA PHE A 462 18.07 -2.26 -20.84
C PHE A 462 18.62 -1.56 -22.08
N LEU A 463 19.16 -2.31 -23.07
CA LEU A 463 19.62 -1.75 -24.34
C LEU A 463 18.48 -1.10 -25.15
N ARG A 464 17.31 -1.70 -25.15
CA ARG A 464 16.11 -1.12 -25.80
C ARG A 464 15.65 0.17 -25.13
N ALA A 465 15.80 0.28 -23.81
CA ALA A 465 15.48 1.49 -23.07
C ALA A 465 16.50 2.62 -23.36
N ASP A 466 17.80 2.30 -23.25
CA ASP A 466 18.88 3.21 -23.58
C ASP A 466 20.17 2.41 -23.81
N PRO A 467 20.90 2.63 -24.94
CA PRO A 467 22.14 1.89 -25.25
C PRO A 467 23.21 1.98 -24.14
N ALA A 468 23.39 3.15 -23.50
CA ALA A 468 24.35 3.32 -22.43
C ALA A 468 23.95 2.58 -21.15
N TYR A 469 22.65 2.48 -20.88
CA TYR A 469 22.11 1.71 -19.77
C TYR A 469 22.46 0.22 -19.91
N GLY A 470 22.08 -0.37 -21.07
CA GLY A 470 22.35 -1.78 -21.32
C GLY A 470 23.85 -2.10 -21.40
N ALA A 471 24.66 -1.27 -22.09
CA ALA A 471 26.09 -1.45 -22.18
C ALA A 471 26.78 -1.38 -20.81
N GLY A 472 26.39 -0.46 -19.95
CA GLY A 472 26.91 -0.35 -18.59
C GLY A 472 26.66 -1.60 -17.74
N VAL A 473 25.44 -2.15 -17.78
CA VAL A 473 25.09 -3.39 -17.07
C VAL A 473 25.85 -4.59 -17.67
N ALA A 474 25.92 -4.70 -19.01
CA ALA A 474 26.65 -5.76 -19.68
C ALA A 474 28.13 -5.77 -19.28
N ALA A 475 28.79 -4.60 -19.31
CA ALA A 475 30.18 -4.45 -18.90
C ALA A 475 30.41 -4.88 -17.45
N GLY A 476 29.53 -4.45 -16.53
CA GLY A 476 29.61 -4.81 -15.11
C GLY A 476 29.42 -6.31 -14.83
N LEU A 477 28.63 -7.00 -15.66
CA LEU A 477 28.40 -8.46 -15.56
C LEU A 477 29.38 -9.30 -16.42
N GLY A 478 30.27 -8.68 -17.19
CA GLY A 478 31.17 -9.38 -18.13
C GLY A 478 30.38 -10.12 -19.22
N VAL A 479 29.32 -9.50 -19.75
CA VAL A 479 28.51 -10.05 -20.85
C VAL A 479 28.94 -9.39 -22.15
N ASP A 480 29.31 -10.23 -23.14
CA ASP A 480 29.58 -9.76 -24.50
C ASP A 480 28.28 -9.33 -25.18
N LEU A 481 28.22 -8.06 -25.62
CA LEU A 481 27.04 -7.50 -26.30
C LEU A 481 26.71 -8.22 -27.62
N ASN A 482 27.66 -8.84 -28.29
CA ASN A 482 27.39 -9.65 -29.49
C ASN A 482 26.52 -10.89 -29.20
N ARG A 483 26.37 -11.25 -27.95
CA ARG A 483 25.48 -12.35 -27.50
C ARG A 483 24.08 -11.88 -27.08
N VAL A 484 23.87 -10.57 -27.05
CA VAL A 484 22.62 -9.96 -26.62
C VAL A 484 21.77 -9.53 -27.81
N MET A 485 22.40 -9.18 -28.90
CA MET A 485 21.80 -8.86 -30.20
C MET A 485 21.64 -10.13 -31.01
#